data_e440034b454b570bef0d697d92c0f12d
#
_entry.id   e440034b454b570bef0d697d92c0f12d
#
_cell.length_a   1.000
_cell.length_b   1.000
_cell.length_c   1.000
_cell.angle_alpha   90.00
_cell.angle_beta   90.00
_cell.angle_gamma   90.00
#
_symmetry.space_group_name_H-M   'P 1'
#
loop_
_entity.id
_entity.type
_entity.pdbx_description
1 polymer ?
#
loop_
_entity_poly.entity_id
_entity_poly.type
_entity_poly.pdbx_seq_one_letter_code
_entity_poly.pdbx_strand_id
1 'polypeptide(L)'
;MKKYATLLAGVLGALTFALPAAAADDAAKASMKQADSTYDMSKKQAKADEKSAKAQCDTKSGDAKSQCNKDAEATYKKTMADAEAAHDKAKADYKAKK
;
A
#
# COMPACT_ATOMS: atom_id res chain seq x y z
N MET A 1 -4.26 19.55 22.73
CA MET A 1 -4.04 18.93 22.17
C MET A 1 -4.57 18.67 21.01
N LYS A 2 -5.26 18.68 20.66
CA LYS A 2 -5.80 18.44 19.64
C LYS A 2 -5.51 19.14 18.50
N LYS A 3 -4.92 19.97 18.48
CA LYS A 3 -4.75 20.73 17.43
C LYS A 3 -3.86 20.23 16.48
N TYR A 4 -3.23 19.27 16.64
CA TYR A 4 -2.29 18.99 15.74
C TYR A 4 -2.77 18.45 14.51
N ALA A 5 -3.71 17.90 14.48
CA ALA A 5 -4.09 17.23 13.38
C ALA A 5 -4.16 17.94 12.13
N THR A 6 -4.26 19.08 12.20
CA THR A 6 -4.52 19.67 11.03
C THR A 6 -3.51 19.77 10.07
N LEU A 7 -2.44 19.52 10.41
CA LEU A 7 -1.52 19.78 9.51
C LEU A 7 -1.44 19.03 8.36
N LEU A 8 -1.80 18.00 8.31
CA LEU A 8 -1.61 17.31 7.24
C LEU A 8 -2.19 17.70 6.05
N ALA A 9 -3.05 18.24 6.06
CA ALA A 9 -3.72 18.44 4.97
C ALA A 9 -3.13 19.05 3.85
N GLY A 10 -2.45 19.74 3.89
CA GLY A 10 -2.13 20.46 2.81
C GLY A 10 -1.33 20.02 1.84
N VAL A 11 -0.83 19.02 1.95
CA VAL A 11 0.02 18.72 1.11
C VAL A 11 -0.23 18.28 -0.17
N LEU A 12 -1.08 17.90 -0.44
CA LEU A 12 -1.22 17.39 -1.61
C LEU A 12 -1.52 18.06 -2.67
N GLY A 13 -1.76 17.71 -3.44
CA GLY A 13 -2.18 18.24 -4.46
C GLY A 13 -1.59 18.96 -5.30
N ALA A 14 -0.76 19.27 -5.22
CA ALA A 14 -0.28 20.13 -6.03
C ALA A 14 0.25 19.65 -7.20
N LEU A 15 0.25 18.57 -7.51
CA LEU A 15 0.81 18.20 -8.61
C LEU A 15 0.10 18.09 -9.79
N THR A 16 -0.47 18.90 -10.22
CA THR A 16 -1.13 18.71 -11.40
C THR A 16 -0.27 19.00 -12.51
N PHE A 17 0.04 18.18 -13.28
CA PHE A 17 0.80 18.51 -14.36
C PHE A 17 -0.01 18.42 -15.55
N ALA A 18 0.16 19.22 -16.43
CA ALA A 18 -0.58 19.21 -17.63
C ALA A 18 0.23 18.47 -18.62
N LEU A 19 -0.02 17.34 -18.93
CA LEU A 19 0.76 16.65 -19.87
C LEU A 19 0.23 16.77 -21.25
N PRO A 20 1.07 16.81 -22.21
CA PRO A 20 0.62 16.86 -23.58
C PRO A 20 -0.09 15.58 -23.94
N ALA A 21 -1.01 15.68 -24.82
CA ALA A 21 -1.74 14.51 -25.19
C ALA A 21 -0.84 13.45 -25.76
N ALA A 22 0.19 13.86 -26.41
CA ALA A 22 1.04 12.90 -27.04
C ALA A 22 1.72 12.02 -26.04
N ALA A 23 1.87 12.47 -24.84
CA ALA A 23 2.54 11.67 -23.85
C ALA A 23 1.59 10.83 -23.06
N ALA A 24 0.36 10.73 -23.44
CA ALA A 24 -0.62 9.99 -22.66
C ALA A 24 -0.23 8.53 -22.53
N ASP A 25 0.26 7.91 -23.59
CA ASP A 25 0.64 6.54 -23.51
C ASP A 25 1.83 6.35 -22.59
N ASP A 26 2.80 7.22 -22.66
CA ASP A 26 3.95 7.12 -21.81
C ASP A 26 3.55 7.36 -20.37
N ALA A 27 2.62 8.29 -20.15
CA ALA A 27 2.16 8.54 -18.81
C ALA A 27 1.42 7.31 -18.26
N ALA A 28 0.65 6.64 -19.10
CA ALA A 28 -0.06 5.44 -18.66
C ALA A 28 0.93 4.34 -18.31
N LYS A 29 1.98 4.18 -19.11
CA LYS A 29 2.97 3.17 -18.82
C LYS A 29 3.74 3.51 -17.54
N ALA A 30 4.05 4.77 -17.35
CA ALA A 30 4.73 5.19 -16.13
C ALA A 30 3.85 4.93 -14.92
N SER A 31 2.56 5.16 -15.05
CA SER A 31 1.64 4.89 -13.95
C SER A 31 1.60 3.41 -13.63
N MET A 32 1.65 2.57 -14.65
CA MET A 32 1.63 1.14 -14.42
C MET A 32 2.91 0.69 -13.73
N LYS A 33 4.06 1.25 -14.14
CA LYS A 33 5.30 0.90 -13.50
C LYS A 33 5.28 1.35 -12.05
N GLN A 34 4.72 2.53 -11.80
CA GLN A 34 4.60 3.02 -10.45
C GLN A 34 3.72 2.07 -9.62
N ALA A 35 2.65 1.58 -10.21
CA ALA A 35 1.77 0.65 -9.52
C ALA A 35 2.49 -0.64 -9.20
N ASP A 36 3.31 -1.12 -10.14
CA ASP A 36 4.08 -2.34 -9.90
C ASP A 36 5.09 -2.12 -8.77
N SER A 37 5.77 -0.98 -8.76
CA SER A 37 6.70 -0.70 -7.71
C SER A 37 6.02 -0.57 -6.38
N THR A 38 4.89 0.09 -6.36
CA THR A 38 4.15 0.26 -5.12
C THR A 38 3.69 -1.09 -4.58
N TYR A 39 3.27 -1.97 -5.48
CA TYR A 39 2.83 -3.29 -5.07
C TYR A 39 4.00 -4.06 -4.45
N ASP A 40 5.16 -4.02 -5.08
CA ASP A 40 6.33 -4.71 -4.56
C ASP A 40 6.74 -4.14 -3.21
N MET A 41 6.69 -2.84 -3.06
CA MET A 41 7.05 -2.23 -1.80
C MET A 41 6.04 -2.60 -0.73
N SER A 42 4.77 -2.64 -1.07
CA SER A 42 3.73 -3.04 -0.12
C SER A 42 3.93 -4.47 0.32
N LYS A 43 4.32 -5.35 -0.60
CA LYS A 43 4.58 -6.73 -0.23
C LYS A 43 5.74 -6.83 0.73
N LYS A 44 6.81 -6.14 0.45
CA LYS A 44 7.97 -6.20 1.31
C LYS A 44 7.66 -5.61 2.67
N GLN A 45 6.94 -4.51 2.68
CA GLN A 45 6.58 -3.88 3.93
C GLN A 45 5.65 -4.78 4.74
N ALA A 46 4.70 -5.41 4.08
CA ALA A 46 3.77 -6.30 4.77
C ALA A 46 4.51 -7.48 5.39
N LYS A 47 5.48 -8.02 4.67
CA LYS A 47 6.25 -9.13 5.22
C LYS A 47 7.10 -8.68 6.41
N ALA A 48 7.70 -7.52 6.30
CA ALA A 48 8.50 -7.00 7.40
C ALA A 48 7.63 -6.73 8.62
N ASP A 49 6.45 -6.18 8.40
CA ASP A 49 5.52 -5.90 9.47
C ASP A 49 5.04 -7.18 10.13
N GLU A 50 4.79 -8.20 9.33
CA GLU A 50 4.36 -9.48 9.87
C GLU A 50 5.46 -10.09 10.73
N LYS A 51 6.69 -10.04 10.25
CA LYS A 51 7.78 -10.59 11.02
C LYS A 51 7.96 -9.84 12.32
N SER A 52 7.87 -8.53 12.27
CA SER A 52 8.00 -7.72 13.45
C SER A 52 6.89 -8.01 14.44
N ALA A 53 5.67 -8.14 13.95
CA ALA A 53 4.54 -8.42 14.81
C ALA A 53 4.67 -9.80 15.45
N LYS A 54 5.13 -10.79 14.68
CA LYS A 54 5.29 -12.12 15.24
C LYS A 54 6.41 -12.16 16.27
N ALA A 55 7.46 -11.38 16.05
CA ALA A 55 8.52 -11.30 17.03
C ALA A 55 7.98 -10.73 18.34
N GLN A 56 7.10 -9.75 18.26
CA GLN A 56 6.49 -9.22 19.46
C GLN A 56 5.58 -10.26 20.10
N CYS A 57 4.94 -11.08 19.29
CA CYS A 57 4.07 -12.12 19.81
C CYS A 57 4.86 -13.15 20.61
N ASP A 58 6.13 -13.32 20.24
CA ASP A 58 6.94 -14.32 20.94
C ASP A 58 7.16 -13.97 22.41
N THR A 59 6.94 -12.72 22.79
CA THR A 59 7.07 -12.36 24.18
C THR A 59 5.84 -12.73 24.98
N LYS A 60 4.80 -13.22 24.31
CA LYS A 60 3.58 -13.60 25.00
C LYS A 60 3.52 -15.09 25.12
N SER A 61 2.58 -15.59 25.84
CA SER A 61 2.47 -17.02 25.95
C SER A 61 1.04 -17.46 25.92
N GLY A 62 0.84 -18.73 25.68
CA GLY A 62 -0.48 -19.33 25.70
C GLY A 62 -1.38 -18.75 24.63
N ASP A 63 -2.60 -18.54 25.02
CA ASP A 63 -3.61 -18.06 24.08
C ASP A 63 -3.30 -16.67 23.58
N ALA A 64 -2.66 -15.85 24.40
CA ALA A 64 -2.30 -14.52 23.97
C ALA A 64 -1.31 -14.57 22.80
N LYS A 65 -0.37 -15.49 22.85
CA LYS A 65 0.57 -15.63 21.75
C LYS A 65 -0.13 -16.11 20.50
N SER A 66 -1.01 -17.09 20.67
CA SER A 66 -1.74 -17.62 19.52
C SER A 66 -2.60 -16.55 18.87
N GLN A 67 -3.30 -15.78 19.65
CA GLN A 67 -4.13 -14.71 19.12
C GLN A 67 -3.28 -13.64 18.44
N CYS A 68 -2.16 -13.30 19.05
CA CYS A 68 -1.26 -12.32 18.49
C CYS A 68 -0.77 -12.76 17.12
N ASN A 69 -0.39 -14.02 16.98
CA ASN A 69 0.07 -14.54 15.70
C ASN A 69 -1.05 -14.52 14.66
N LYS A 70 -2.25 -14.85 15.06
CA LYS A 70 -3.36 -14.81 14.13
C LYS A 70 -3.65 -13.40 13.68
N ASP A 71 -3.56 -12.46 14.60
CA ASP A 71 -3.79 -11.07 14.25
C ASP A 71 -2.72 -10.58 13.28
N ALA A 72 -1.48 -10.99 13.49
CA ALA A 72 -0.41 -10.60 12.59
C ALA A 72 -0.65 -11.15 11.19
N GLU A 73 -1.09 -12.38 11.10
CA GLU A 73 -1.37 -12.97 9.82
C GLU A 73 -2.56 -12.33 9.14
N ALA A 74 -3.58 -12.01 9.92
CA ALA A 74 -4.77 -11.36 9.36
C ALA A 74 -4.41 -9.99 8.81
N THR A 75 -3.57 -9.26 9.50
CA THR A 75 -3.13 -7.96 9.04
C THR A 75 -2.33 -8.10 7.76
N TYR A 76 -1.46 -9.09 7.71
CA TYR A 76 -0.67 -9.32 6.51
C TYR A 76 -1.58 -9.62 5.32
N LYS A 77 -2.55 -10.51 5.52
CA LYS A 77 -3.44 -10.86 4.43
C LYS A 77 -4.25 -9.66 3.96
N LYS A 78 -4.69 -8.85 4.90
CA LYS A 78 -5.46 -7.68 4.52
C LYS A 78 -4.60 -6.70 3.75
N THR A 79 -3.38 -6.48 4.19
CA THR A 79 -2.48 -5.58 3.49
C THR A 79 -2.19 -6.08 2.08
N MET A 80 -1.98 -7.38 1.95
CA MET A 80 -1.73 -7.94 0.63
C MET A 80 -2.96 -7.84 -0.26
N ALA A 81 -4.13 -8.09 0.29
CA ALA A 81 -5.35 -7.99 -0.51
C ALA A 81 -5.56 -6.55 -0.96
N ASP A 82 -5.30 -5.59 -0.10
CA ASP A 82 -5.43 -4.19 -0.45
C ASP A 82 -4.42 -3.81 -1.53
N ALA A 83 -3.21 -4.32 -1.41
CA ALA A 83 -2.18 -4.03 -2.41
C ALA A 83 -2.54 -4.64 -3.75
N GLU A 84 -3.08 -5.84 -3.74
CA GLU A 84 -3.48 -6.46 -4.98
C GLU A 84 -4.65 -5.75 -5.62
N ALA A 85 -5.61 -5.31 -4.81
CA ALA A 85 -6.74 -4.59 -5.34
C ALA A 85 -6.30 -3.28 -5.99
N ALA A 86 -5.37 -2.59 -5.36
CA ALA A 86 -4.86 -1.35 -5.93
C ALA A 86 -4.10 -1.61 -7.22
N HIS A 87 -3.33 -2.68 -7.25
CA HIS A 87 -2.58 -3.02 -8.45
C HIS A 87 -3.53 -3.41 -9.59
N ASP A 88 -4.56 -4.18 -9.27
CA ASP A 88 -5.52 -4.59 -10.28
C ASP A 88 -6.29 -3.40 -10.82
N LYS A 89 -6.59 -2.44 -9.96
CA LYS A 89 -7.27 -1.26 -10.41
C LYS A 89 -6.37 -0.47 -11.36
N ALA A 90 -5.09 -0.38 -11.04
CA ALA A 90 -4.15 0.31 -11.91
C ALA A 90 -4.05 -0.38 -13.26
N LYS A 91 -4.08 -1.71 -13.26
CA LYS A 91 -4.04 -2.43 -14.51
C LYS A 91 -5.30 -2.18 -15.32
N ALA A 92 -6.44 -2.17 -14.68
CA ALA A 92 -7.69 -1.90 -15.38
C ALA A 92 -7.68 -0.50 -15.97
N ASP A 93 -7.19 0.46 -15.22
CA ASP A 93 -7.11 1.83 -15.71
C ASP A 93 -6.16 1.93 -16.89
N TYR A 94 -5.07 1.20 -16.83
CA TYR A 94 -4.11 1.22 -17.91
C TYR A 94 -4.74 0.65 -19.17
N LYS A 95 -5.46 -0.45 -19.04
CA LYS A 95 -6.10 -1.02 -20.19
C LYS A 95 -7.18 -0.12 -20.75
N ALA A 96 -7.89 0.57 -19.89
CA ALA A 96 -8.94 1.46 -20.35
C ALA A 96 -8.37 2.62 -21.15
N LYS A 97 -7.14 3.01 -20.86
CA LYS A 97 -6.56 4.10 -21.58
C LYS A 97 -5.93 3.69 -22.88
N LYS A 98 -5.77 2.41 -23.08
CA LYS A 98 -5.24 2.00 -24.31
C LYS A 98 -6.32 1.96 -25.36
#